data_98a4071e381d006aa999b2003891983e
#
_entry.id   98a4071e381d006aa999b2003891983e
#
_cell.length_a   1.000
_cell.length_b   1.000
_cell.length_c   1.000
_cell.angle_alpha   90.00
_cell.angle_beta   90.00
_cell.angle_gamma   90.00
#
_symmetry.space_group_name_H-M   'P 1'
#
loop_
_entity.id
_entity.type
_entity.pdbx_description
1 polymer ?
#
loop_
_entity_poly.entity_id
_entity_poly.type
_entity_poly.pdbx_seq_one_letter_code
_entity_poly.pdbx_strand_id
1 'polypeptide(L)'
;MEWLFALIGAGLAVAIWAIAIERNLYQIRETEIVGVLPAGSKPIRVLHVSDFHLAPWQKRKQRFIAELSNLNPDLVVNTGDNLGHLDAIDPLIESLTPLMRYPGVFAHGSNDYEAPSLRNPLSYLLHPSKPQHGHPLDTQRMTSAFEAAGWLNLNNKGGELDVSGLRIGFIGLDDGHDGKDDVSSIPAQVSSQTAIDLRIAVTHAPYLRLIELFTEADATLIFAGHTHGGQVCLPGNRALVTNCDLPTRYARGLSAWSFGGKNSIMNVCAGLGTSIFAPVRLFCRPEVRLVTLLP
;
A
#
# COMPACT_ATOMS: atom_id res chain seq x y z
N MET A 1 -17.15 34.90 -25.98
CA MET A 1 -17.37 33.47 -26.36
C MET A 1 -16.05 32.69 -26.48
N GLU A 2 -15.02 33.22 -27.12
CA GLU A 2 -13.72 32.51 -27.32
C GLU A 2 -13.05 32.06 -26.02
N TRP A 3 -13.01 32.91 -24.98
CA TRP A 3 -12.48 32.55 -23.67
C TRP A 3 -13.22 31.41 -22.98
N LEU A 4 -14.54 31.32 -23.16
CA LEU A 4 -15.32 30.21 -22.62
C LEU A 4 -14.97 28.89 -23.31
N PHE A 5 -14.82 28.89 -24.64
CA PHE A 5 -14.39 27.70 -25.38
C PHE A 5 -12.96 27.28 -25.01
N ALA A 6 -12.07 28.26 -24.80
CA ALA A 6 -10.70 27.98 -24.36
C ALA A 6 -10.68 27.34 -22.96
N LEU A 7 -11.46 27.82 -22.01
CA LEU A 7 -11.59 27.24 -20.67
C LEU A 7 -12.18 25.83 -20.70
N ILE A 8 -13.23 25.61 -21.50
CA ILE A 8 -13.82 24.27 -21.67
C ILE A 8 -12.80 23.31 -22.28
N GLY A 9 -12.09 23.76 -23.32
CA GLY A 9 -11.04 22.97 -23.96
C GLY A 9 -9.90 22.59 -23.02
N ALA A 10 -9.44 23.53 -22.19
CA ALA A 10 -8.42 23.29 -21.18
C ALA A 10 -8.91 22.30 -20.11
N GLY A 11 -10.15 22.45 -19.62
CA GLY A 11 -10.76 21.53 -18.66
C GLY A 11 -10.87 20.11 -19.22
N LEU A 12 -11.30 19.97 -20.47
CA LEU A 12 -11.37 18.67 -21.15
C LEU A 12 -9.98 18.03 -21.31
N ALA A 13 -8.98 18.81 -21.69
CA ALA A 13 -7.61 18.32 -21.81
C ALA A 13 -7.06 17.80 -20.47
N VAL A 14 -7.32 18.52 -19.37
CA VAL A 14 -6.95 18.07 -18.01
C VAL A 14 -7.71 16.79 -17.63
N ALA A 15 -8.99 16.69 -17.94
CA ALA A 15 -9.78 15.48 -17.67
C ALA A 15 -9.24 14.27 -18.47
N ILE A 16 -8.96 14.44 -19.75
CA ILE A 16 -8.35 13.38 -20.59
C ILE A 16 -6.98 12.98 -20.03
N TRP A 17 -6.14 13.94 -19.65
CA TRP A 17 -4.84 13.67 -19.03
C TRP A 17 -5.01 12.82 -17.78
N ALA A 18 -5.87 13.24 -16.84
CA ALA A 18 -6.04 12.59 -15.55
C ALA A 18 -6.65 11.18 -15.67
N ILE A 19 -7.65 11.00 -16.57
CA ILE A 19 -8.41 9.76 -16.70
C ILE A 19 -7.73 8.77 -17.65
N ALA A 20 -7.15 9.23 -18.75
CA ALA A 20 -6.62 8.34 -19.79
C ALA A 20 -5.10 8.18 -19.75
N ILE A 21 -4.36 9.21 -19.31
CA ILE A 21 -2.89 9.24 -19.40
C ILE A 21 -2.25 9.04 -18.04
N GLU A 22 -2.39 9.99 -17.12
CA GLU A 22 -1.58 9.99 -15.88
C GLU A 22 -1.80 8.75 -15.03
N ARG A 23 -3.05 8.26 -14.90
CA ARG A 23 -3.35 7.04 -14.15
C ARG A 23 -2.70 5.75 -14.68
N ASN A 24 -2.13 5.80 -15.89
CA ASN A 24 -1.44 4.69 -16.54
C ASN A 24 0.09 4.92 -16.64
N LEU A 25 0.61 6.00 -16.07
CA LEU A 25 2.04 6.30 -16.02
C LEU A 25 2.67 5.71 -14.75
N TYR A 26 2.68 4.38 -14.67
CA TYR A 26 3.26 3.65 -13.54
C TYR A 26 4.74 3.98 -13.38
N GLN A 27 5.19 4.15 -12.13
CA GLN A 27 6.57 4.47 -11.79
C GLN A 27 7.07 3.66 -10.60
N ILE A 28 8.37 3.46 -10.55
CA ILE A 28 9.08 2.92 -9.40
C ILE A 28 9.73 4.11 -8.69
N ARG A 29 9.47 4.28 -7.40
CA ARG A 29 10.10 5.29 -6.55
C ARG A 29 11.13 4.61 -5.66
N GLU A 30 12.38 4.96 -5.88
CA GLU A 30 13.49 4.46 -5.08
C GLU A 30 13.77 5.41 -3.92
N THR A 31 14.08 4.85 -2.75
CA THR A 31 14.36 5.61 -1.53
C THR A 31 15.28 4.77 -0.65
N GLU A 32 16.21 5.43 0.05
CA GLU A 32 17.11 4.78 1.02
C GLU A 32 16.74 5.20 2.45
N ILE A 33 16.88 4.26 3.39
CA ILE A 33 16.75 4.49 4.83
C ILE A 33 18.04 4.00 5.48
N VAL A 34 18.81 4.94 6.05
CA VAL A 34 20.11 4.68 6.66
C VAL A 34 19.97 4.49 8.17
N GLY A 35 20.79 3.61 8.74
CA GLY A 35 20.89 3.41 10.19
C GLY A 35 19.76 2.55 10.77
N VAL A 36 19.07 1.76 9.96
CA VAL A 36 17.98 0.87 10.42
C VAL A 36 18.38 -0.59 10.47
N LEU A 37 19.54 -0.94 9.89
CA LEU A 37 20.10 -2.28 9.97
C LEU A 37 21.32 -2.32 10.91
N PRO A 38 21.63 -3.48 11.49
CA PRO A 38 22.85 -3.67 12.28
C PRO A 38 24.11 -3.31 11.47
N ALA A 39 25.11 -2.73 12.11
CA ALA A 39 26.36 -2.36 11.46
C ALA A 39 27.04 -3.58 10.80
N GLY A 40 27.48 -3.39 9.54
CA GLY A 40 28.12 -4.46 8.74
C GLY A 40 27.16 -5.37 8.02
N SER A 41 25.83 -5.21 8.16
CA SER A 41 24.85 -5.94 7.36
C SER A 41 24.92 -5.57 5.89
N LYS A 42 24.43 -6.46 5.03
CA LYS A 42 24.18 -6.14 3.63
C LYS A 42 22.92 -5.27 3.52
N PRO A 43 22.84 -4.35 2.55
CA PRO A 43 21.59 -3.67 2.24
C PRO A 43 20.44 -4.64 1.96
N ILE A 44 19.24 -4.28 2.37
CA ILE A 44 18.00 -5.03 2.07
C ILE A 44 17.12 -4.18 1.17
N ARG A 45 16.74 -4.72 0.01
CA ARG A 45 15.84 -4.06 -0.96
C ARG A 45 14.42 -4.53 -0.73
N VAL A 46 13.60 -3.67 -0.15
CA VAL A 46 12.18 -3.93 0.12
C VAL A 46 11.34 -3.35 -0.99
N LEU A 47 10.65 -4.20 -1.76
CA LEU A 47 9.65 -3.77 -2.73
C LEU A 47 8.29 -3.65 -2.03
N HIS A 48 7.83 -2.42 -1.85
CA HIS A 48 6.53 -2.11 -1.29
C HIS A 48 5.51 -1.90 -2.42
N VAL A 49 4.53 -2.77 -2.47
CA VAL A 49 3.40 -2.74 -3.41
C VAL A 49 2.09 -2.56 -2.65
N SER A 50 1.14 -1.85 -3.24
CA SER A 50 -0.13 -1.52 -2.60
C SER A 50 -1.18 -1.10 -3.62
N ASP A 51 -2.44 -1.18 -3.24
CA ASP A 51 -3.57 -0.55 -3.92
C ASP A 51 -3.55 -0.80 -5.44
N PHE A 52 -3.49 -2.05 -5.84
CA PHE A 52 -3.53 -2.38 -7.27
C PHE A 52 -4.89 -2.09 -7.87
N HIS A 53 -5.98 -2.30 -7.11
CA HIS A 53 -7.35 -2.22 -7.61
C HIS A 53 -7.45 -2.83 -9.00
N LEU A 54 -6.95 -4.07 -9.13
CA LEU A 54 -6.82 -4.72 -10.41
C LEU A 54 -8.17 -5.12 -10.96
N ALA A 55 -8.36 -4.88 -12.26
CA ALA A 55 -9.49 -5.40 -13.03
C ALA A 55 -8.98 -6.24 -14.21
N PRO A 56 -9.75 -7.26 -14.68
CA PRO A 56 -9.27 -8.22 -15.67
C PRO A 56 -8.80 -7.63 -17.00
N TRP A 57 -9.35 -6.48 -17.39
CA TRP A 57 -9.01 -5.79 -18.65
C TRP A 57 -7.77 -4.91 -18.57
N GLN A 58 -7.19 -4.67 -17.39
CA GLN A 58 -6.05 -3.78 -17.19
C GLN A 58 -4.72 -4.45 -17.54
N LYS A 59 -4.58 -4.97 -18.76
CA LYS A 59 -3.43 -5.78 -19.21
C LYS A 59 -2.08 -5.06 -19.11
N ARG A 60 -2.05 -3.74 -19.27
CA ARG A 60 -0.83 -2.94 -19.07
C ARG A 60 -0.37 -2.96 -17.60
N LYS A 61 -1.30 -2.84 -16.66
CA LYS A 61 -1.00 -2.92 -15.22
C LYS A 61 -0.52 -4.32 -14.85
N GLN A 62 -1.19 -5.37 -15.33
CA GLN A 62 -0.79 -6.76 -15.11
C GLN A 62 0.65 -7.00 -15.55
N ARG A 63 1.02 -6.57 -16.74
CA ARG A 63 2.42 -6.67 -17.24
C ARG A 63 3.40 -5.91 -16.35
N PHE A 64 3.06 -4.66 -15.97
CA PHE A 64 3.91 -3.87 -15.09
C PHE A 64 4.13 -4.57 -13.74
N ILE A 65 3.09 -5.15 -13.13
CA ILE A 65 3.20 -5.92 -11.87
C ILE A 65 4.15 -7.11 -12.06
N ALA A 66 4.00 -7.88 -13.13
CA ALA A 66 4.86 -9.02 -13.40
C ALA A 66 6.33 -8.62 -13.62
N GLU A 67 6.58 -7.49 -14.28
CA GLU A 67 7.92 -6.94 -14.55
C GLU A 67 8.63 -6.43 -13.28
N LEU A 68 7.91 -6.16 -12.19
CA LEU A 68 8.51 -5.72 -10.92
C LEU A 68 9.50 -6.75 -10.34
N SER A 69 9.33 -8.03 -10.69
CA SER A 69 10.29 -9.08 -10.31
C SER A 69 11.70 -8.85 -10.84
N ASN A 70 11.88 -8.08 -11.92
CA ASN A 70 13.18 -7.72 -12.48
C ASN A 70 13.97 -6.76 -11.57
N LEU A 71 13.32 -6.16 -10.58
CA LEU A 71 13.99 -5.34 -9.56
C LEU A 71 14.81 -6.19 -8.58
N ASN A 72 14.64 -7.52 -8.57
CA ASN A 72 15.30 -8.44 -7.66
C ASN A 72 15.24 -7.95 -6.19
N PRO A 73 14.04 -7.79 -5.60
CA PRO A 73 13.92 -7.41 -4.20
C PRO A 73 14.37 -8.55 -3.28
N ASP A 74 14.83 -8.20 -2.08
CA ASP A 74 15.11 -9.18 -1.02
C ASP A 74 13.84 -9.52 -0.25
N LEU A 75 12.88 -8.58 -0.21
CA LEU A 75 11.60 -8.71 0.49
C LEU A 75 10.50 -7.99 -0.29
N VAL A 76 9.32 -8.56 -0.36
CA VAL A 76 8.10 -7.93 -0.89
C VAL A 76 7.15 -7.62 0.28
N VAL A 77 6.67 -6.39 0.37
CA VAL A 77 5.62 -5.98 1.30
C VAL A 77 4.40 -5.55 0.50
N ASN A 78 3.29 -6.27 0.65
CA ASN A 78 2.02 -5.96 0.02
C ASN A 78 1.04 -5.45 1.08
N THR A 79 0.62 -4.20 0.96
CA THR A 79 -0.26 -3.54 1.93
C THR A 79 -1.74 -3.51 1.51
N GLY A 80 -2.15 -4.42 0.62
CA GLY A 80 -3.56 -4.66 0.34
C GLY A 80 -4.20 -3.78 -0.74
N ASP A 81 -5.53 -3.85 -0.81
CA ASP A 81 -6.37 -3.29 -1.87
C ASP A 81 -5.95 -3.78 -3.27
N ASN A 82 -5.72 -5.09 -3.35
CA ASN A 82 -5.26 -5.74 -4.59
C ASN A 82 -6.37 -5.82 -5.64
N LEU A 83 -7.63 -6.04 -5.21
CA LEU A 83 -8.75 -6.35 -6.07
C LEU A 83 -9.58 -5.10 -6.39
N GLY A 84 -9.94 -4.93 -7.66
CA GLY A 84 -10.80 -3.86 -8.17
C GLY A 84 -12.02 -4.37 -8.95
N HIS A 85 -12.22 -5.68 -9.00
CA HIS A 85 -13.31 -6.32 -9.71
C HIS A 85 -13.55 -7.74 -9.21
N LEU A 86 -14.77 -8.26 -9.36
CA LEU A 86 -15.15 -9.63 -8.96
C LEU A 86 -14.25 -10.71 -9.59
N ASP A 87 -13.87 -10.55 -10.84
CA ASP A 87 -13.08 -11.51 -11.61
C ASP A 87 -11.58 -11.18 -11.60
N ALA A 88 -11.08 -10.43 -10.60
CA ALA A 88 -9.70 -9.96 -10.59
C ALA A 88 -8.70 -10.94 -9.96
N ILE A 89 -9.17 -11.96 -9.22
CA ILE A 89 -8.29 -12.84 -8.44
C ILE A 89 -7.30 -13.61 -9.33
N ASP A 90 -7.78 -14.27 -10.40
CA ASP A 90 -6.88 -15.01 -11.31
C ASP A 90 -5.87 -14.10 -12.01
N PRO A 91 -6.28 -12.97 -12.63
CA PRO A 91 -5.34 -12.01 -13.19
C PRO A 91 -4.34 -11.44 -12.18
N LEU A 92 -4.74 -11.28 -10.91
CA LEU A 92 -3.84 -10.82 -9.85
C LEU A 92 -2.78 -11.88 -9.54
N ILE A 93 -3.19 -13.12 -9.26
CA ILE A 93 -2.29 -14.22 -8.96
C ILE A 93 -1.30 -14.42 -10.11
N GLU A 94 -1.79 -14.46 -11.36
CA GLU A 94 -0.94 -14.57 -12.55
C GLU A 94 0.10 -13.45 -12.60
N SER A 95 -0.32 -12.21 -12.36
CA SER A 95 0.55 -11.04 -12.40
C SER A 95 1.59 -11.04 -11.28
N LEU A 96 1.24 -11.53 -10.08
CA LEU A 96 2.13 -11.58 -8.92
C LEU A 96 3.03 -12.82 -8.89
N THR A 97 2.73 -13.88 -9.65
CA THR A 97 3.51 -15.12 -9.67
C THR A 97 5.03 -14.90 -9.78
N PRO A 98 5.55 -14.00 -10.64
CA PRO A 98 6.98 -13.73 -10.68
C PRO A 98 7.56 -13.10 -9.41
N LEU A 99 6.75 -12.34 -8.66
CA LEU A 99 7.15 -11.72 -7.39
C LEU A 99 7.05 -12.70 -6.21
N MET A 100 6.13 -13.66 -6.28
CA MET A 100 5.90 -14.65 -5.22
C MET A 100 7.07 -15.59 -4.98
N ARG A 101 8.10 -15.60 -5.84
CA ARG A 101 9.35 -16.33 -5.62
C ARG A 101 10.27 -15.69 -4.58
N TYR A 102 10.03 -14.43 -4.21
CA TYR A 102 10.78 -13.71 -3.19
C TYR A 102 10.07 -13.83 -1.83
N PRO A 103 10.81 -13.77 -0.71
CA PRO A 103 10.19 -13.62 0.60
C PRO A 103 9.19 -12.48 0.60
N GLY A 104 8.04 -12.67 1.20
CA GLY A 104 7.02 -11.63 1.20
C GLY A 104 6.11 -11.67 2.41
N VAL A 105 5.46 -10.56 2.65
CA VAL A 105 4.44 -10.38 3.67
C VAL A 105 3.27 -9.59 3.11
N PHE A 106 2.06 -9.81 3.63
CA PHE A 106 0.89 -9.07 3.18
C PHE A 106 -0.11 -8.78 4.29
N ALA A 107 -0.79 -7.65 4.16
CA ALA A 107 -2.03 -7.32 4.87
C ALA A 107 -3.11 -6.99 3.84
N HIS A 108 -4.37 -7.22 4.18
CA HIS A 108 -5.49 -6.89 3.30
C HIS A 108 -5.97 -5.45 3.51
N GLY A 109 -6.57 -4.88 2.45
CA GLY A 109 -7.42 -3.71 2.53
C GLY A 109 -8.88 -4.05 2.27
N SER A 110 -9.78 -3.08 2.38
CA SER A 110 -11.22 -3.27 2.25
C SER A 110 -11.62 -3.86 0.89
N ASN A 111 -10.93 -3.48 -0.19
CA ASN A 111 -11.19 -3.99 -1.53
C ASN A 111 -10.62 -5.40 -1.79
N ASP A 112 -10.00 -6.03 -0.81
CA ASP A 112 -9.65 -7.44 -0.85
C ASP A 112 -10.78 -8.33 -0.31
N TYR A 113 -11.72 -7.74 0.43
CA TYR A 113 -12.90 -8.42 0.98
C TYR A 113 -14.16 -8.22 0.15
N GLU A 114 -14.31 -7.02 -0.42
CA GLU A 114 -15.52 -6.63 -1.13
C GLU A 114 -15.16 -5.87 -2.41
N ALA A 115 -15.88 -6.20 -3.49
CA ALA A 115 -15.71 -5.49 -4.75
C ALA A 115 -16.15 -4.03 -4.62
N PRO A 116 -15.46 -3.08 -5.31
CA PRO A 116 -15.84 -1.69 -5.24
C PRO A 116 -17.28 -1.47 -5.73
N SER A 117 -18.01 -0.59 -5.04
CA SER A 117 -19.36 -0.18 -5.39
C SER A 117 -19.38 1.25 -5.93
N LEU A 118 -20.44 1.59 -6.70
CA LEU A 118 -20.60 2.94 -7.24
C LEU A 118 -20.82 3.94 -6.10
N ARG A 119 -19.94 4.93 -6.00
CA ARG A 119 -20.00 6.01 -4.99
C ARG A 119 -19.92 7.37 -5.67
N ASN A 120 -20.46 8.39 -5.02
CA ASN A 120 -20.26 9.76 -5.46
C ASN A 120 -18.79 10.15 -5.26
N PRO A 121 -18.03 10.38 -6.34
CA PRO A 121 -16.59 10.67 -6.23
C PRO A 121 -16.27 12.00 -5.53
N LEU A 122 -17.23 12.92 -5.44
CA LEU A 122 -17.03 14.19 -4.77
C LEU A 122 -17.17 14.08 -3.23
N SER A 123 -17.76 12.99 -2.72
CA SER A 123 -17.90 12.79 -1.27
C SER A 123 -16.57 12.73 -0.54
N TYR A 124 -15.50 12.23 -1.20
CA TYR A 124 -14.14 12.16 -0.63
C TYR A 124 -13.55 13.53 -0.27
N LEU A 125 -13.98 14.59 -0.96
CA LEU A 125 -13.48 15.94 -0.69
C LEU A 125 -14.04 16.52 0.62
N LEU A 126 -15.14 15.97 1.11
CA LEU A 126 -15.86 16.50 2.28
C LEU A 126 -15.67 15.62 3.52
N HIS A 127 -15.62 14.29 3.34
CA HIS A 127 -15.53 13.34 4.44
C HIS A 127 -14.74 12.08 3.99
N PRO A 128 -13.99 11.41 4.92
CA PRO A 128 -13.47 10.08 4.66
C PRO A 128 -14.59 9.14 4.19
N SER A 129 -14.26 8.18 3.33
CA SER A 129 -15.24 7.18 2.88
C SER A 129 -15.73 6.38 4.08
N LYS A 130 -17.03 6.13 4.12
CA LYS A 130 -17.60 5.19 5.10
C LYS A 130 -17.54 3.78 4.52
N PRO A 131 -17.33 2.76 5.36
CA PRO A 131 -17.50 1.37 4.94
C PRO A 131 -18.86 1.19 4.27
N GLN A 132 -18.90 0.58 3.10
CA GLN A 132 -20.12 0.20 2.39
C GLN A 132 -19.92 -1.20 1.86
N HIS A 133 -20.87 -2.06 2.15
CA HIS A 133 -20.82 -3.46 1.72
C HIS A 133 -21.03 -3.55 0.22
N GLY A 134 -20.00 -4.04 -0.48
CA GLY A 134 -20.02 -4.44 -1.87
C GLY A 134 -20.39 -5.92 -2.02
N HIS A 135 -20.16 -6.48 -3.19
CA HIS A 135 -20.24 -7.93 -3.36
C HIS A 135 -19.02 -8.59 -2.70
N PRO A 136 -19.21 -9.60 -1.83
CA PRO A 136 -18.10 -10.34 -1.23
C PRO A 136 -17.18 -10.93 -2.31
N LEU A 137 -15.88 -10.88 -2.05
CA LEU A 137 -14.85 -11.50 -2.89
C LEU A 137 -14.38 -12.80 -2.25
N ASP A 138 -13.83 -13.70 -3.06
CA ASP A 138 -13.20 -14.92 -2.56
C ASP A 138 -11.79 -14.59 -2.01
N THR A 139 -11.76 -13.79 -0.95
CA THR A 139 -10.54 -13.36 -0.26
C THR A 139 -9.71 -14.56 0.19
N GLN A 140 -10.38 -15.65 0.63
CA GLN A 140 -9.70 -16.86 1.08
C GLN A 140 -8.87 -17.49 -0.03
N ARG A 141 -9.35 -17.52 -1.26
CA ARG A 141 -8.62 -18.03 -2.42
C ARG A 141 -7.36 -17.22 -2.69
N MET A 142 -7.45 -15.88 -2.64
CA MET A 142 -6.31 -15.00 -2.80
C MET A 142 -5.30 -15.21 -1.66
N THR A 143 -5.76 -15.21 -0.41
CA THR A 143 -4.96 -15.46 0.79
C THR A 143 -4.21 -16.78 0.68
N SER A 144 -4.92 -17.87 0.33
CA SER A 144 -4.33 -19.20 0.19
C SER A 144 -3.25 -19.24 -0.90
N ALA A 145 -3.41 -18.49 -2.00
CA ALA A 145 -2.39 -18.40 -3.04
C ALA A 145 -1.11 -17.70 -2.54
N PHE A 146 -1.24 -16.63 -1.77
CA PHE A 146 -0.10 -15.93 -1.17
C PHE A 146 0.61 -16.79 -0.11
N GLU A 147 -0.15 -17.42 0.78
CA GLU A 147 0.39 -18.34 1.81
C GLU A 147 1.07 -19.56 1.18
N ALA A 148 0.51 -20.14 0.12
CA ALA A 148 1.11 -21.25 -0.62
C ALA A 148 2.43 -20.87 -1.30
N ALA A 149 2.61 -19.60 -1.65
CA ALA A 149 3.88 -19.06 -2.14
C ALA A 149 4.90 -18.77 -1.03
N GLY A 150 4.53 -18.95 0.25
CA GLY A 150 5.38 -18.71 1.42
C GLY A 150 5.32 -17.29 1.95
N TRP A 151 4.38 -16.45 1.48
CA TRP A 151 4.20 -15.12 2.04
C TRP A 151 3.49 -15.16 3.40
N LEU A 152 3.97 -14.39 4.37
CA LEU A 152 3.35 -14.29 5.67
C LEU A 152 2.08 -13.43 5.62
N ASN A 153 0.99 -13.99 6.13
CA ASN A 153 -0.27 -13.31 6.36
C ASN A 153 -0.19 -12.50 7.66
N LEU A 154 -0.27 -11.18 7.56
CA LEU A 154 -0.17 -10.26 8.68
C LEU A 154 -1.52 -9.65 9.11
N ASN A 155 -2.65 -10.20 8.65
CA ASN A 155 -3.98 -9.76 9.08
C ASN A 155 -4.20 -10.17 10.54
N ASN A 156 -3.98 -9.24 11.48
CA ASN A 156 -3.99 -9.44 12.94
C ASN A 156 -3.01 -10.53 13.41
N LYS A 157 -1.90 -10.70 12.70
CA LYS A 157 -0.88 -11.72 12.95
C LYS A 157 0.53 -11.14 12.85
N GLY A 158 1.45 -11.77 13.58
CA GLY A 158 2.89 -11.53 13.46
C GLY A 158 3.61 -12.76 12.91
N GLY A 159 4.89 -12.58 12.62
CA GLY A 159 5.77 -13.67 12.20
C GLY A 159 7.20 -13.20 12.03
N GLU A 160 8.08 -14.09 11.59
CA GLU A 160 9.48 -13.80 11.35
C GLU A 160 9.90 -14.37 9.99
N LEU A 161 10.80 -13.68 9.30
CA LEU A 161 11.49 -14.16 8.10
C LEU A 161 12.98 -13.90 8.21
N ASP A 162 13.79 -14.82 7.68
CA ASP A 162 15.21 -14.59 7.44
C ASP A 162 15.36 -13.94 6.05
N VAL A 163 15.84 -12.70 6.02
CA VAL A 163 16.06 -11.93 4.79
C VAL A 163 17.51 -11.47 4.74
N SER A 164 18.24 -11.91 3.74
CA SER A 164 19.66 -11.57 3.54
C SER A 164 20.56 -11.81 4.75
N GLY A 165 20.20 -12.79 5.60
CA GLY A 165 20.93 -13.19 6.80
C GLY A 165 20.56 -12.41 8.06
N LEU A 166 19.52 -11.59 8.01
CA LEU A 166 18.92 -10.92 9.16
C LEU A 166 17.57 -11.51 9.49
N ARG A 167 17.28 -11.66 10.79
CA ARG A 167 15.98 -12.10 11.28
C ARG A 167 15.06 -10.88 11.44
N ILE A 168 14.08 -10.76 10.55
CA ILE A 168 13.11 -9.66 10.57
C ILE A 168 11.82 -10.14 11.21
N GLY A 169 11.42 -9.46 12.30
CA GLY A 169 10.12 -9.65 12.92
C GLY A 169 9.07 -8.75 12.27
N PHE A 170 7.89 -9.32 12.05
CA PHE A 170 6.75 -8.61 11.48
C PHE A 170 5.59 -8.60 12.46
N ILE A 171 4.95 -7.44 12.61
CA ILE A 171 3.66 -7.29 13.26
C ILE A 171 2.69 -6.68 12.25
N GLY A 172 1.44 -7.11 12.28
CA GLY A 172 0.47 -6.61 11.32
C GLY A 172 -0.96 -6.57 11.85
N LEU A 173 -1.72 -5.69 11.26
CA LEU A 173 -3.16 -5.55 11.51
C LEU A 173 -3.91 -5.64 10.20
N ASP A 174 -5.09 -6.21 10.28
CA ASP A 174 -6.08 -6.22 9.20
C ASP A 174 -6.61 -4.79 8.96
N ASP A 175 -7.51 -4.62 8.00
CA ASP A 175 -7.94 -3.30 7.55
C ASP A 175 -8.58 -2.45 8.65
N GLY A 176 -7.87 -1.41 9.05
CA GLY A 176 -8.34 -0.42 10.03
C GLY A 176 -9.41 0.53 9.48
N HIS A 177 -9.62 0.59 8.15
CA HIS A 177 -10.65 1.41 7.55
C HIS A 177 -12.04 0.80 7.72
N ASP A 178 -12.15 -0.52 7.60
CA ASP A 178 -13.39 -1.26 7.83
C ASP A 178 -13.51 -1.82 9.26
N GLY A 179 -12.58 -1.43 10.15
CA GLY A 179 -12.61 -1.83 11.56
C GLY A 179 -12.35 -3.33 11.78
N LYS A 180 -11.60 -3.96 10.90
CA LYS A 180 -11.19 -5.38 11.01
C LYS A 180 -9.90 -5.56 11.83
N ASP A 181 -9.24 -4.46 12.18
CA ASP A 181 -8.00 -4.47 12.95
C ASP A 181 -8.24 -4.87 14.41
N ASP A 182 -7.66 -5.98 14.82
CA ASP A 182 -7.63 -6.41 16.22
C ASP A 182 -6.34 -5.92 16.90
N VAL A 183 -6.40 -4.70 17.44
CA VAL A 183 -5.28 -4.10 18.15
C VAL A 183 -4.86 -4.90 19.41
N SER A 184 -5.76 -5.70 19.96
CA SER A 184 -5.46 -6.54 21.15
C SER A 184 -4.50 -7.69 20.83
N SER A 185 -4.31 -8.02 19.54
CA SER A 185 -3.37 -9.04 19.09
C SER A 185 -1.90 -8.62 19.16
N ILE A 186 -1.59 -7.32 19.17
CA ILE A 186 -0.21 -6.80 19.10
C ILE A 186 0.71 -7.29 20.22
N PRO A 187 0.32 -7.29 21.50
CA PRO A 187 1.21 -7.79 22.57
C PRO A 187 1.63 -9.25 22.34
N ALA A 188 0.71 -10.11 21.89
CA ALA A 188 1.02 -11.50 21.58
C ALA A 188 1.95 -11.64 20.37
N GLN A 189 1.74 -10.82 19.32
CA GLN A 189 2.62 -10.79 18.14
C GLN A 189 4.05 -10.39 18.54
N VAL A 190 4.20 -9.36 19.38
CA VAL A 190 5.53 -8.89 19.85
C VAL A 190 6.20 -9.95 20.71
N SER A 191 5.47 -10.57 21.67
CA SER A 191 6.02 -11.54 22.59
C SER A 191 6.39 -12.87 21.94
N SER A 192 5.82 -13.19 20.78
CA SER A 192 6.19 -14.38 20.00
C SER A 192 7.53 -14.25 19.27
N GLN A 193 8.05 -13.02 19.11
CA GLN A 193 9.27 -12.74 18.40
C GLN A 193 10.47 -12.78 19.34
N THR A 194 11.51 -13.51 18.93
CA THR A 194 12.73 -13.65 19.73
C THR A 194 13.98 -13.39 18.90
N ALA A 195 14.90 -12.57 19.45
CA ALA A 195 16.19 -12.29 18.84
C ALA A 195 16.11 -11.78 17.38
N ILE A 196 15.19 -10.84 17.15
CA ILE A 196 15.04 -10.17 15.84
C ILE A 196 16.04 -9.03 15.70
N ASP A 197 16.52 -8.80 14.47
CA ASP A 197 17.42 -7.70 14.13
C ASP A 197 16.66 -6.41 13.77
N LEU A 198 15.44 -6.53 13.26
CA LEU A 198 14.59 -5.43 12.83
C LEU A 198 13.11 -5.82 13.02
N ARG A 199 12.28 -4.89 13.50
CA ARG A 199 10.81 -5.06 13.49
C ARG A 199 10.16 -4.16 12.47
N ILE A 200 9.32 -4.76 11.62
CA ILE A 200 8.52 -4.09 10.60
C ILE A 200 7.03 -4.27 10.91
N ALA A 201 6.29 -3.17 10.92
CA ALA A 201 4.84 -3.19 11.02
C ALA A 201 4.20 -3.01 9.64
N VAL A 202 3.08 -3.70 9.43
CA VAL A 202 2.33 -3.64 8.16
C VAL A 202 0.84 -3.47 8.44
N THR A 203 0.23 -2.51 7.79
CA THR A 203 -1.21 -2.29 7.77
C THR A 203 -1.63 -1.70 6.43
N HIS A 204 -2.91 -1.85 6.07
CA HIS A 204 -3.40 -1.18 4.87
C HIS A 204 -3.53 0.33 5.10
N ALA A 205 -4.37 0.76 6.02
CA ALA A 205 -4.70 2.16 6.23
C ALA A 205 -3.89 2.78 7.38
N PRO A 206 -3.14 3.89 7.14
CA PRO A 206 -2.25 4.51 8.12
C PRO A 206 -3.00 5.46 9.08
N TYR A 207 -3.94 4.92 9.85
CA TYR A 207 -4.59 5.69 10.92
C TYR A 207 -3.60 6.07 12.02
N LEU A 208 -3.69 7.29 12.54
CA LEU A 208 -2.76 7.79 13.58
C LEU A 208 -2.69 6.86 14.79
N ARG A 209 -3.83 6.32 15.23
CA ARG A 209 -3.88 5.34 16.34
C ARG A 209 -3.07 4.07 16.07
N LEU A 210 -2.98 3.62 14.80
CA LEU A 210 -2.20 2.44 14.43
C LEU A 210 -0.71 2.76 14.32
N ILE A 211 -0.37 3.95 13.81
CA ILE A 211 1.03 4.42 13.76
C ILE A 211 1.59 4.54 15.18
N GLU A 212 0.81 5.12 16.11
CA GLU A 212 1.15 5.21 17.53
C GLU A 212 1.39 3.82 18.13
N LEU A 213 0.41 2.93 17.99
CA LEU A 213 0.47 1.55 18.50
C LEU A 213 1.70 0.79 17.99
N PHE A 214 1.98 0.85 16.69
CA PHE A 214 3.13 0.17 16.11
C PHE A 214 4.46 0.79 16.57
N THR A 215 4.51 2.12 16.71
CA THR A 215 5.71 2.80 17.23
C THR A 215 5.97 2.39 18.69
N GLU A 216 4.94 2.35 19.53
CA GLU A 216 5.03 1.89 20.91
C GLU A 216 5.38 0.39 21.02
N ALA A 217 5.05 -0.39 19.99
CA ALA A 217 5.43 -1.81 19.87
C ALA A 217 6.87 -2.00 19.32
N ASP A 218 7.71 -0.96 19.29
CA ASP A 218 9.09 -0.96 18.77
C ASP A 218 9.21 -1.35 17.28
N ALA A 219 8.21 -1.05 16.47
CA ALA A 219 8.37 -1.15 15.03
C ALA A 219 9.29 -0.05 14.52
N THR A 220 10.46 -0.41 14.00
CA THR A 220 11.41 0.53 13.38
C THR A 220 10.85 1.09 12.08
N LEU A 221 10.17 0.23 11.31
CA LEU A 221 9.56 0.59 10.03
C LEU A 221 8.07 0.26 10.04
N ILE A 222 7.26 1.11 9.40
CA ILE A 222 5.84 0.90 9.17
C ILE A 222 5.57 1.04 7.67
N PHE A 223 4.91 0.05 7.06
CA PHE A 223 4.48 0.10 5.67
C PHE A 223 2.96 0.20 5.59
N ALA A 224 2.45 1.17 4.79
CA ALA A 224 1.02 1.37 4.61
C ALA A 224 0.68 1.87 3.19
N GLY A 225 -0.58 1.67 2.79
CA GLY A 225 -1.17 2.11 1.52
C GLY A 225 -2.35 3.05 1.70
N HIS A 226 -3.52 2.70 1.10
CA HIS A 226 -4.85 3.30 1.29
C HIS A 226 -5.03 4.72 0.77
N THR A 227 -4.07 5.60 0.99
CA THR A 227 -4.19 7.05 0.72
C THR A 227 -4.21 7.39 -0.77
N HIS A 228 -3.78 6.46 -1.63
CA HIS A 228 -3.53 6.69 -3.06
C HIS A 228 -2.63 7.92 -3.34
N GLY A 229 -1.85 8.37 -2.33
CA GLY A 229 -1.09 9.61 -2.39
C GLY A 229 -1.94 10.87 -2.53
N GLY A 230 -3.25 10.77 -2.19
CA GLY A 230 -4.26 11.80 -2.38
C GLY A 230 -4.99 11.72 -3.72
N GLN A 231 -4.57 10.84 -4.64
CA GLN A 231 -5.17 10.53 -5.95
C GLN A 231 -5.33 11.75 -6.88
N VAL A 232 -5.97 12.84 -6.41
CA VAL A 232 -6.04 14.15 -7.06
C VAL A 232 -5.33 15.16 -6.17
N CYS A 233 -4.23 15.70 -6.67
CA CYS A 233 -3.35 16.61 -5.94
C CYS A 233 -3.32 18.00 -6.59
N LEU A 234 -2.83 18.98 -5.84
CA LEU A 234 -2.38 20.25 -6.39
C LEU A 234 -0.98 20.09 -7.00
N PRO A 235 -0.54 21.02 -7.87
CA PRO A 235 0.82 21.04 -8.39
C PRO A 235 1.87 20.91 -7.26
N GLY A 236 2.95 20.17 -7.50
CA GLY A 236 3.93 19.83 -6.47
C GLY A 236 3.54 18.63 -5.62
N ASN A 237 2.62 17.80 -6.10
CA ASN A 237 2.18 16.55 -5.45
C ASN A 237 1.55 16.75 -4.07
N ARG A 238 0.90 17.87 -3.83
CA ARG A 238 0.23 18.18 -2.56
C ARG A 238 -1.16 17.56 -2.53
N ALA A 239 -1.30 16.51 -1.73
CA ALA A 239 -2.56 15.81 -1.55
C ALA A 239 -3.63 16.73 -0.94
N LEU A 240 -4.86 16.59 -1.40
CA LEU A 240 -6.03 17.29 -0.85
C LEU A 240 -6.68 16.49 0.28
N VAL A 241 -6.65 15.14 0.16
CA VAL A 241 -7.25 14.21 1.11
C VAL A 241 -6.37 12.98 1.27
N THR A 242 -6.53 12.25 2.37
CA THR A 242 -5.87 10.95 2.63
C THR A 242 -6.85 9.80 2.83
N ASN A 243 -8.14 10.11 2.87
CA ASN A 243 -9.23 9.18 3.17
C ASN A 243 -9.15 8.52 4.57
N CYS A 244 -8.32 9.06 5.46
CA CYS A 244 -8.17 8.69 6.86
C CYS A 244 -7.79 9.94 7.68
N ASP A 245 -7.37 9.78 8.94
CA ASP A 245 -6.96 10.89 9.81
C ASP A 245 -5.50 11.33 9.63
N LEU A 246 -4.76 10.69 8.72
CA LEU A 246 -3.38 11.04 8.40
C LEU A 246 -3.30 12.44 7.76
N PRO A 247 -2.45 13.37 8.27
CA PRO A 247 -2.26 14.66 7.62
C PRO A 247 -1.79 14.54 6.16
N THR A 248 -2.37 15.34 5.27
CA THR A 248 -2.19 15.23 3.81
C THR A 248 -0.73 15.32 3.34
N ARG A 249 0.13 16.00 4.09
CA ARG A 249 1.58 16.05 3.79
C ARG A 249 2.28 14.70 3.87
N TYR A 250 1.69 13.71 4.53
CA TYR A 250 2.19 12.35 4.69
C TYR A 250 1.48 11.32 3.80
N ALA A 251 0.65 11.79 2.88
CA ALA A 251 -0.14 10.94 2.00
C ALA A 251 0.69 9.94 1.18
N ARG A 252 2.00 10.13 1.09
CA ARG A 252 2.94 9.21 0.44
C ARG A 252 4.39 9.48 0.83
N GLY A 253 5.24 8.49 0.65
CA GLY A 253 6.67 8.59 0.91
C GLY A 253 7.04 8.32 2.37
N LEU A 254 8.24 8.73 2.73
CA LEU A 254 8.77 8.54 4.08
C LEU A 254 8.32 9.65 5.03
N SER A 255 8.02 9.25 6.26
CA SER A 255 7.79 10.17 7.37
C SER A 255 8.30 9.56 8.68
N ALA A 256 8.82 10.41 9.58
CA ALA A 256 9.27 10.00 10.90
C ALA A 256 8.18 10.27 11.93
N TRP A 257 8.03 9.33 12.84
CA TRP A 257 7.03 9.34 13.92
C TRP A 257 7.69 9.06 15.25
N SER A 258 7.17 9.66 16.32
CA SER A 258 7.69 9.46 17.68
C SER A 258 6.51 9.41 18.67
N PHE A 259 6.38 8.30 19.38
CA PHE A 259 5.37 8.05 20.39
C PHE A 259 5.96 7.27 21.55
N GLY A 260 5.59 7.60 22.78
CA GLY A 260 6.04 6.89 23.97
C GLY A 260 7.58 6.87 24.14
N GLY A 261 8.30 7.84 23.57
CA GLY A 261 9.77 7.87 23.58
C GLY A 261 10.45 6.93 22.59
N LYS A 262 9.67 6.29 21.71
CA LYS A 262 10.13 5.41 20.64
C LYS A 262 9.95 6.07 19.27
N ASN A 263 10.68 5.62 18.27
CA ASN A 263 10.70 6.21 16.94
C ASN A 263 10.44 5.16 15.85
N SER A 264 9.68 5.56 14.84
CA SER A 264 9.44 4.76 13.63
C SER A 264 9.61 5.61 12.38
N ILE A 265 9.95 4.96 11.27
CA ILE A 265 9.87 5.54 9.94
C ILE A 265 8.73 4.84 9.21
N MET A 266 7.73 5.61 8.77
CA MET A 266 6.64 5.08 7.97
C MET A 266 6.87 5.35 6.50
N ASN A 267 6.61 4.35 5.66
CA ASN A 267 6.57 4.46 4.21
C ASN A 267 5.15 4.23 3.71
N VAL A 268 4.54 5.27 3.15
CA VAL A 268 3.22 5.18 2.51
C VAL A 268 3.38 5.06 1.00
N CYS A 269 2.79 4.02 0.40
CA CYS A 269 2.76 3.82 -1.04
C CYS A 269 1.48 4.44 -1.64
N ALA A 270 1.61 5.20 -2.72
CA ALA A 270 0.44 5.73 -3.42
C ALA A 270 -0.28 4.70 -4.30
N GLY A 271 0.26 3.51 -4.43
CA GLY A 271 -0.34 2.40 -5.15
C GLY A 271 -0.46 2.58 -6.67
N LEU A 272 -0.83 1.50 -7.35
CA LEU A 272 -0.95 1.45 -8.82
C LEU A 272 -2.38 1.71 -9.31
N GLY A 273 -3.37 1.57 -8.43
CA GLY A 273 -4.77 1.58 -8.80
C GLY A 273 -5.51 2.86 -8.52
N THR A 274 -6.75 2.80 -8.90
CA THR A 274 -7.85 3.69 -8.54
C THR A 274 -9.10 2.84 -8.52
N SER A 275 -10.13 3.26 -7.81
CA SER A 275 -11.44 2.63 -8.00
C SER A 275 -11.82 2.64 -9.49
N ILE A 276 -12.44 1.58 -9.99
CA ILE A 276 -12.96 1.53 -11.35
C ILE A 276 -14.06 2.58 -11.61
N PHE A 277 -14.73 3.04 -10.56
CA PHE A 277 -15.76 4.08 -10.59
C PHE A 277 -15.22 5.52 -10.44
N ALA A 278 -13.96 5.66 -9.99
CA ALA A 278 -13.26 6.95 -9.90
C ALA A 278 -11.86 6.83 -10.55
N PRO A 279 -11.79 6.54 -11.87
CA PRO A 279 -10.54 6.18 -12.55
C PRO A 279 -9.72 7.44 -12.90
N VAL A 280 -9.33 8.22 -11.91
CA VAL A 280 -8.67 9.51 -12.09
C VAL A 280 -7.40 9.60 -11.25
N ARG A 281 -6.32 10.13 -11.83
CA ARG A 281 -5.14 10.62 -11.10
C ARG A 281 -4.67 11.94 -11.71
N LEU A 282 -4.42 12.93 -10.86
CA LEU A 282 -3.95 14.23 -11.28
C LEU A 282 -2.83 14.73 -10.35
N PHE A 283 -1.66 15.05 -10.91
CA PHE A 283 -0.43 15.36 -10.17
C PHE A 283 -0.06 14.29 -9.12
N CYS A 284 -0.45 13.05 -9.39
CA CYS A 284 -0.25 11.92 -8.50
C CYS A 284 -0.12 10.61 -9.29
N ARG A 285 1.01 10.42 -9.97
CA ARG A 285 1.25 9.19 -10.75
C ARG A 285 1.17 7.95 -9.89
N PRO A 286 0.63 6.84 -10.42
CA PRO A 286 0.68 5.55 -9.74
C PRO A 286 2.12 5.11 -9.49
N GLU A 287 2.38 4.54 -8.31
CA GLU A 287 3.73 4.13 -7.94
C GLU A 287 3.75 2.81 -7.15
N VAL A 288 4.88 2.14 -7.23
CA VAL A 288 5.40 1.22 -6.24
C VAL A 288 6.67 1.82 -5.65
N ARG A 289 7.08 1.36 -4.48
CA ARG A 289 8.26 1.89 -3.82
C ARG A 289 9.31 0.79 -3.61
N LEU A 290 10.53 1.08 -4.03
CA LEU A 290 11.70 0.25 -3.73
C LEU A 290 12.49 0.96 -2.63
N VAL A 291 12.42 0.42 -1.43
CA VAL A 291 13.05 1.00 -0.24
C VAL A 291 14.31 0.19 0.08
N THR A 292 15.47 0.81 -0.03
CA THR A 292 16.74 0.18 0.34
C THR A 292 17.06 0.50 1.79
N LEU A 293 17.10 -0.52 2.63
CA LEU A 293 17.50 -0.41 4.03
C LEU A 293 19.02 -0.54 4.14
N LEU A 294 19.63 0.36 4.87
CA LEU A 294 21.09 0.44 5.04
C LEU A 294 21.46 0.39 6.54
N PRO A 295 22.66 -0.15 6.85
CA PRO A 295 23.25 -0.06 8.17
C PRO A 295 23.44 1.37 8.67
#